data_322a5c895cc93f4db20821658734f643
#
_entry.id   322a5c895cc93f4db20821658734f643
#
_cell.length_a   1.000
_cell.length_b   1.000
_cell.length_c   1.000
_cell.angle_alpha   90.00
_cell.angle_beta   90.00
_cell.angle_gamma   90.00
#
_symmetry.space_group_name_H-M   'P 1'
#
loop_
_entity.id
_entity.type
_entity.pdbx_description
1 polymer ?
#
loop_
_entity_poly.entity_id
_entity_poly.type
_entity_poly.pdbx_seq_one_letter_code
_entity_poly.pdbx_strand_id
1 'polypeptide(L)'
;MKVQFANQGWEDYLSWQQNRQMLRRVNALIEDIRRNGHEGIGKPEQLRGNWSGFWSRRIDQEHRLVYRIFDDTVQIAQCRYHYE
;
A
#
# COMPACT_ATOMS: atom_id res chain seq x y z
N MET A 1 10.66 -10.32 -0.50
CA MET A 1 9.22 -10.60 -0.75
C MET A 1 8.87 -10.23 -2.18
N LYS A 2 7.93 -10.97 -2.74
CA LYS A 2 7.34 -10.63 -4.03
C LYS A 2 6.33 -9.49 -3.85
N VAL A 3 6.07 -8.74 -4.91
CA VAL A 3 5.03 -7.70 -4.90
C VAL A 3 3.94 -8.10 -5.89
N GLN A 4 2.71 -8.08 -5.41
CA GLN A 4 1.54 -8.44 -6.18
C GLN A 4 0.50 -7.35 -6.03
N PHE A 5 -0.23 -7.04 -7.09
CA PHE A 5 -1.33 -6.07 -7.02
C PHE A 5 -2.66 -6.79 -7.20
N ALA A 6 -3.60 -6.53 -6.31
CA ALA A 6 -5.00 -6.84 -6.59
C ALA A 6 -5.48 -5.88 -7.69
N ASN A 7 -6.60 -6.20 -8.32
CA ASN A 7 -7.09 -5.40 -9.45
C ASN A 7 -7.21 -3.91 -9.10
N GLN A 8 -7.83 -3.60 -7.98
CA GLN A 8 -7.99 -2.19 -7.58
C GLN A 8 -6.64 -1.54 -7.29
N GLY A 9 -5.73 -2.27 -6.66
CA GLY A 9 -4.39 -1.76 -6.38
C GLY A 9 -3.63 -1.41 -7.66
N TRP A 10 -3.77 -2.24 -8.68
CA TRP A 10 -3.13 -1.99 -9.97
C TRP A 10 -3.71 -0.77 -10.65
N GLU A 11 -5.05 -0.65 -10.68
CA GLU A 11 -5.70 0.52 -11.27
C GLU A 11 -5.29 1.80 -10.55
N ASP A 12 -5.23 1.76 -9.21
CA ASP A 12 -4.79 2.91 -8.44
C ASP A 12 -3.34 3.27 -8.75
N TYR A 13 -2.49 2.26 -8.84
CA TYR A 13 -1.08 2.47 -9.15
C TYR A 13 -0.92 3.14 -10.51
N LEU A 14 -1.65 2.66 -11.52
CA LEU A 14 -1.64 3.27 -12.85
C LEU A 14 -2.12 4.71 -12.82
N SER A 15 -3.09 5.02 -11.96
CA SER A 15 -3.62 6.38 -11.87
C SER A 15 -2.59 7.40 -11.40
N TRP A 16 -1.51 6.96 -10.74
CA TRP A 16 -0.45 7.85 -10.27
C TRP A 16 0.66 8.09 -11.30
N GLN A 17 0.62 7.45 -12.46
CA GLN A 17 1.74 7.49 -13.41
C GLN A 17 2.04 8.90 -13.91
N GLN A 18 1.05 9.79 -13.93
CA GLN A 18 1.21 11.17 -14.37
C GLN A 18 1.61 12.12 -13.24
N ASN A 19 1.66 11.62 -12.00
CA ASN A 19 2.01 12.43 -10.84
C ASN A 19 3.32 11.88 -10.24
N ARG A 20 4.45 12.49 -10.61
CA ARG A 20 5.77 12.00 -10.20
C ARG A 20 5.94 11.93 -8.69
N GLN A 21 5.48 12.96 -7.99
CA GLN A 21 5.66 13.03 -6.54
C GLN A 21 4.91 11.90 -5.85
N MET A 22 3.67 11.67 -6.24
CA MET A 22 2.85 10.63 -5.63
C MET A 22 3.36 9.24 -6.02
N LEU A 23 3.75 9.06 -7.27
CA LEU A 23 4.31 7.78 -7.72
C LEU A 23 5.57 7.44 -6.94
N ARG A 24 6.44 8.41 -6.75
CA ARG A 24 7.68 8.21 -5.97
C ARG A 24 7.36 7.81 -4.55
N ARG A 25 6.37 8.45 -3.93
CA ARG A 25 5.95 8.13 -2.57
C ARG A 25 5.39 6.72 -2.47
N VAL A 26 4.50 6.36 -3.40
CA VAL A 26 3.90 5.02 -3.44
C VAL A 26 4.99 3.97 -3.63
N ASN A 27 5.92 4.20 -4.56
CA ASN A 27 7.02 3.27 -4.79
C ASN A 27 7.91 3.11 -3.55
N ALA A 28 8.17 4.20 -2.84
CA ALA A 28 8.98 4.15 -1.62
C ALA A 28 8.30 3.32 -0.55
N LEU A 29 6.98 3.45 -0.41
CA LEU A 29 6.21 2.67 0.55
C LEU A 29 6.24 1.19 0.20
N ILE A 30 6.01 0.86 -1.07
CA ILE A 30 6.04 -0.54 -1.52
C ILE A 30 7.41 -1.16 -1.25
N GLU A 31 8.47 -0.45 -1.56
CA GLU A 31 9.82 -0.95 -1.33
C GLU A 31 10.10 -1.13 0.16
N ASP A 32 9.64 -0.20 0.99
CA ASP A 32 9.83 -0.30 2.42
C ASP A 32 9.09 -1.51 3.01
N ILE A 33 7.86 -1.75 2.56
CA ILE A 33 7.10 -2.92 2.98
C ILE A 33 7.83 -4.20 2.54
N ARG A 34 8.29 -4.23 1.30
CA ARG A 34 8.97 -5.40 0.76
C ARG A 34 10.21 -5.77 1.59
N ARG A 35 10.90 -4.78 2.12
CA ARG A 35 12.12 -4.99 2.90
C ARG A 35 11.86 -5.22 4.38
N ASN A 36 10.93 -4.49 4.95
CA ASN A 36 10.78 -4.39 6.41
C ASN A 36 9.46 -4.94 6.95
N GLY A 37 8.56 -5.39 6.08
CA GLY A 37 7.27 -5.93 6.53
C GLY A 37 6.37 -4.86 7.10
N HIS A 38 5.92 -5.05 8.34
CA HIS A 38 4.96 -4.14 8.96
C HIS A 38 5.59 -3.01 9.75
N GLU A 39 6.89 -2.81 9.63
CA GLU A 39 7.59 -1.70 10.28
C GLU A 39 8.16 -0.77 9.23
N GLY A 40 8.17 0.53 9.52
CA GLY A 40 8.81 1.49 8.63
C GLY A 40 8.03 2.76 8.42
N ILE A 41 8.18 3.35 7.24
CA ILE A 41 7.64 4.68 6.95
C ILE A 41 6.13 4.65 6.69
N GLY A 42 5.47 5.80 6.81
CA GLY A 42 4.05 5.94 6.49
C GLY A 42 3.11 5.51 7.59
N LYS A 43 3.58 5.41 8.82
CA LYS A 43 2.77 5.06 9.99
C LYS A 43 1.97 3.77 9.78
N PRO A 44 2.66 2.62 9.70
CA PRO A 44 1.96 1.34 9.51
C PRO A 44 0.88 1.13 10.56
N GLU A 45 -0.30 0.75 10.12
CA GLU A 45 -1.43 0.55 11.00
C GLU A 45 -2.18 -0.71 10.61
N GLN A 46 -2.43 -1.57 11.60
CA GLN A 46 -3.22 -2.78 11.41
C GLN A 46 -4.70 -2.40 11.33
N LEU A 47 -5.38 -2.88 10.31
CA LEU A 47 -6.78 -2.57 10.09
C LEU A 47 -7.69 -3.60 10.76
N ARG A 48 -8.96 -3.20 10.97
CA ARG A 48 -9.95 -4.03 11.65
C ARG A 48 -11.22 -4.12 10.83
N GLY A 49 -12.19 -4.87 11.34
CA GLY A 49 -13.48 -5.03 10.68
C GLY A 49 -13.35 -5.72 9.34
N ASN A 50 -13.95 -5.15 8.32
CA ASN A 50 -13.92 -5.72 6.98
C ASN A 50 -12.53 -5.81 6.39
N TRP A 51 -11.57 -5.04 6.94
CA TRP A 51 -10.19 -5.05 6.50
C TRP A 51 -9.28 -5.85 7.42
N SER A 52 -9.84 -6.69 8.26
CA SER A 52 -9.05 -7.53 9.17
C SER A 52 -8.04 -8.35 8.37
N GLY A 53 -6.80 -8.35 8.82
CA GLY A 53 -5.70 -9.02 8.11
C GLY A 53 -4.92 -8.10 7.19
N PHE A 54 -5.44 -6.91 6.94
CA PHE A 54 -4.76 -5.91 6.12
C PHE A 54 -4.13 -4.84 6.99
N TRP A 55 -3.19 -4.10 6.39
CA TRP A 55 -2.48 -2.99 7.00
C TRP A 55 -2.54 -1.80 6.07
N SER A 56 -2.33 -0.61 6.62
CA SER A 56 -2.24 0.60 5.79
C SER A 56 -0.97 1.37 6.08
N ARG A 57 -0.52 2.09 5.06
CA ARG A 57 0.54 3.09 5.16
C ARG A 57 0.03 4.40 4.57
N ARG A 58 0.40 5.52 5.15
CA ARG A 58 -0.01 6.83 4.64
C ARG A 58 0.82 7.21 3.43
N ILE A 59 0.14 7.49 2.31
CA ILE A 59 0.77 8.09 1.14
C ILE A 59 0.89 9.59 1.39
N ASP A 60 -0.24 10.21 1.76
CA ASP A 60 -0.31 11.59 2.23
C ASP A 60 -1.47 11.71 3.22
N GLN A 61 -1.98 12.91 3.46
CA GLN A 61 -3.09 13.09 4.40
C GLN A 61 -4.39 12.47 3.93
N GLU A 62 -4.59 12.40 2.62
CA GLU A 62 -5.83 11.89 2.02
C GLU A 62 -5.74 10.42 1.63
N HIS A 63 -4.60 10.00 1.11
CA HIS A 63 -4.48 8.70 0.45
C HIS A 63 -3.74 7.69 1.31
N ARG A 64 -4.20 6.42 1.23
CA ARG A 64 -3.61 5.30 1.96
C ARG A 64 -3.26 4.18 1.00
N LEU A 65 -2.16 3.51 1.30
CA LEU A 65 -1.79 2.26 0.65
C LEU A 65 -2.24 1.14 1.58
N VAL A 66 -3.13 0.28 1.10
CA VAL A 66 -3.66 -0.85 1.86
C VAL A 66 -3.07 -2.13 1.30
N TYR A 67 -2.53 -2.97 2.18
CA TYR A 67 -1.81 -4.16 1.76
C TYR A 67 -1.94 -5.28 2.78
N ARG A 68 -1.57 -6.47 2.38
CA ARG A 68 -1.40 -7.60 3.30
C ARG A 68 -0.16 -8.38 2.88
N ILE A 69 0.38 -9.15 3.82
CA ILE A 69 1.55 -9.98 3.58
C ILE A 69 1.17 -11.44 3.81
N PHE A 70 1.44 -12.29 2.85
CA PHE A 70 1.23 -13.73 2.96
C PHE A 70 2.16 -14.43 1.98
N ASP A 71 2.61 -15.63 2.34
CA ASP A 71 3.47 -16.46 1.48
C ASP A 71 4.63 -15.68 0.85
N ASP A 72 5.34 -14.92 1.68
CA ASP A 72 6.47 -14.08 1.26
C ASP A 72 6.08 -13.12 0.12
N THR A 73 4.84 -12.64 0.14
CA THR A 73 4.28 -11.77 -0.87
C THR A 73 3.61 -10.57 -0.21
N VAL A 74 3.89 -9.37 -0.74
CA VAL A 74 3.13 -8.16 -0.41
C VAL A 74 2.07 -8.00 -1.48
N GLN A 75 0.80 -8.06 -1.08
CA GLN A 75 -0.31 -7.78 -1.99
C GLN A 75 -0.85 -6.38 -1.74
N ILE A 76 -0.81 -5.54 -2.76
CA ILE A 76 -1.34 -4.18 -2.68
C ILE A 76 -2.81 -4.22 -3.06
N ALA A 77 -3.69 -3.99 -2.08
CA ALA A 77 -5.13 -4.05 -2.30
C ALA A 77 -5.66 -2.76 -2.93
N GLN A 78 -5.14 -1.63 -2.49
CA GLN A 78 -5.46 -0.30 -3.05
C GLN A 78 -4.36 0.67 -2.65
N CYS A 79 -4.20 1.74 -3.41
CA CYS A 79 -3.21 2.77 -3.08
C CYS A 79 -3.67 4.16 -3.50
N ARG A 80 -4.96 4.42 -3.35
CA ARG A 80 -5.56 5.73 -3.58
C ARG A 80 -6.79 5.86 -2.70
N TYR A 81 -7.09 7.10 -2.28
CA TYR A 81 -8.20 7.41 -1.38
C TYR A 81 -8.05 6.74 -0.01
N HIS A 82 -9.08 6.84 0.78
CA HIS A 82 -9.15 6.22 2.09
C HIS A 82 -9.82 4.86 1.96
N TYR A 83 -9.47 3.94 2.84
CA TYR A 83 -10.18 2.67 2.92
C TYR A 83 -11.46 2.84 3.74
N GLU A 84 -12.39 1.95 3.53
CA GLU A 84 -13.63 1.93 4.29
C GLU A 84 -13.93 0.57 4.87
#